data_4351812507a5126191d97fef8a01643e
#
_entry.id   4351812507a5126191d97fef8a01643e
#
_cell.length_a   1.000
_cell.length_b   1.000
_cell.length_c   1.000
_cell.angle_alpha   90.00
_cell.angle_beta   90.00
_cell.angle_gamma   90.00
#
_symmetry.space_group_name_H-M   'P 1'
#
loop_
_entity.id
_entity.type
_entity.pdbx_description
1 polymer ?
#
loop_
_entity_poly.entity_id
_entity_poly.type
_entity_poly.pdbx_seq_one_letter_code
_entity_poly.pdbx_strand_id
1 'polypeptide(L)'
;MASLDFSQELLQELTSKWLSQKPGQRFKVYKDTTDFFRIEYGDIVILDGNPFLIRHNAKEGRFGLDDEEKFWVKRSIDLRSGMTKIIKLVFHETFNARIGEIEFECFRSPRKEARILNLIKDLPNFMQGYSVQDDHENIVRVLEFIYGISLAEHIREIATTMKHEAYFYQCFPKILDNYILCVEGIRFLHDHGEKHGDIRRDHILIDRESGQYRWIDYDYNVRHRENMYGYDLFGLGNILMYLAGMGDIVYQDLKRSDHPSVDKLIEDDVNIVFHNRIANLKKIYFYIPDSLNRILMHFSKGAHVFYDYTTQLIDDLREVQSSFPKSA
;
A
#
# COMPACT_ATOMS: atom_id res chain seq x y z
N MET A 1 22.40 -15.55 -24.46
CA MET A 1 22.30 -14.24 -25.16
C MET A 1 23.56 -13.46 -24.89
N ALA A 2 24.18 -12.85 -25.92
CA ALA A 2 25.41 -12.08 -25.74
C ALA A 2 25.16 -10.91 -24.80
N SER A 3 25.98 -10.79 -23.75
CA SER A 3 25.97 -9.62 -22.85
C SER A 3 26.23 -8.37 -23.70
N LEU A 4 25.24 -7.53 -23.90
CA LEU A 4 25.43 -6.21 -24.47
C LEU A 4 26.24 -5.39 -23.45
N ASP A 5 27.55 -5.29 -23.69
CA ASP A 5 28.39 -4.37 -22.93
C ASP A 5 28.09 -2.95 -23.42
N PHE A 6 27.46 -2.16 -22.54
CA PHE A 6 27.20 -0.75 -22.81
C PHE A 6 28.50 0.03 -22.69
N SER A 7 28.97 0.60 -23.82
CA SER A 7 30.12 1.51 -23.78
C SER A 7 29.78 2.79 -22.99
N GLN A 8 30.79 3.45 -22.41
CA GLN A 8 30.58 4.71 -21.69
C GLN A 8 29.99 5.81 -22.60
N GLU A 9 30.37 5.81 -23.89
CA GLU A 9 29.86 6.74 -24.89
C GLU A 9 28.35 6.54 -25.12
N LEU A 10 27.89 5.29 -25.26
CA LEU A 10 26.47 4.97 -25.41
C LEU A 10 25.69 5.36 -24.16
N LEU A 11 26.24 5.10 -22.96
CA LEU A 11 25.60 5.51 -21.71
C LEU A 11 25.51 7.03 -21.55
N GLN A 12 26.53 7.77 -22.01
CA GLN A 12 26.51 9.23 -22.07
C GLN A 12 25.40 9.73 -22.99
N GLU A 13 25.25 9.16 -24.17
CA GLU A 13 24.18 9.51 -25.10
C GLU A 13 22.78 9.26 -24.48
N LEU A 14 22.56 8.05 -23.96
CA LEU A 14 21.27 7.65 -23.36
C LEU A 14 20.88 8.48 -22.15
N THR A 15 21.84 8.92 -21.34
CA THR A 15 21.59 9.68 -20.10
C THR A 15 21.55 11.19 -20.32
N SER A 16 21.96 11.69 -21.50
CA SER A 16 22.06 13.13 -21.81
C SER A 16 20.76 13.91 -21.57
N LYS A 17 19.60 13.28 -21.76
CA LYS A 17 18.29 13.88 -21.53
C LYS A 17 17.92 14.02 -20.04
N TRP A 18 18.60 13.30 -19.17
CA TRP A 18 18.20 13.16 -17.77
C TRP A 18 19.22 13.71 -16.76
N LEU A 19 20.45 13.88 -17.19
CA LEU A 19 21.55 14.36 -16.37
C LEU A 19 22.32 15.47 -17.08
N SER A 20 22.62 16.53 -16.34
CA SER A 20 23.63 17.50 -16.78
C SER A 20 25.00 16.85 -16.69
N GLN A 21 25.57 16.50 -17.83
CA GLN A 21 26.83 15.76 -17.90
C GLN A 21 28.02 16.72 -17.88
N LYS A 22 29.07 16.32 -17.17
CA LYS A 22 30.39 16.98 -17.29
C LYS A 22 31.22 16.26 -18.34
N PRO A 23 32.04 16.99 -19.15
CA PRO A 23 32.97 16.34 -20.07
C PRO A 23 33.85 15.31 -19.37
N GLY A 24 33.90 14.08 -19.91
CA GLY A 24 34.69 12.99 -19.33
C GLY A 24 34.11 12.29 -18.11
N GLN A 25 32.85 12.59 -17.75
CA GLN A 25 32.15 11.89 -16.66
C GLN A 25 31.97 10.41 -17.03
N ARG A 26 32.40 9.51 -16.15
CA ARG A 26 32.16 8.07 -16.26
C ARG A 26 31.03 7.66 -15.36
N PHE A 27 30.14 6.79 -15.84
CA PHE A 27 29.08 6.18 -15.07
C PHE A 27 29.61 4.95 -14.33
N LYS A 28 29.20 4.80 -13.06
CA LYS A 28 29.33 3.52 -12.38
C LYS A 28 28.18 2.63 -12.86
N VAL A 29 28.52 1.42 -13.27
CA VAL A 29 27.59 0.43 -13.79
C VAL A 29 27.57 -0.76 -12.88
N TYR A 30 26.38 -1.13 -12.43
CA TYR A 30 26.16 -2.27 -11.55
C TYR A 30 25.37 -3.36 -12.27
N LYS A 31 25.86 -4.58 -12.23
CA LYS A 31 25.17 -5.80 -12.66
C LYS A 31 24.89 -6.72 -11.46
N ASP A 32 25.51 -6.41 -10.32
CA ASP A 32 25.33 -7.02 -9.01
C ASP A 32 24.75 -5.97 -8.06
N THR A 33 23.60 -6.29 -7.45
CA THR A 33 22.86 -5.38 -6.57
C THR A 33 22.90 -5.78 -5.10
N THR A 34 23.80 -6.71 -4.73
CA THR A 34 23.96 -7.21 -3.36
C THR A 34 24.22 -6.08 -2.36
N ASP A 35 25.12 -5.14 -2.71
CA ASP A 35 25.40 -3.97 -1.90
C ASP A 35 24.64 -2.74 -2.43
N PHE A 36 23.34 -2.70 -2.15
CA PHE A 36 22.46 -1.62 -2.62
C PHE A 36 22.77 -0.25 -2.02
N PHE A 37 23.54 -0.18 -0.93
CA PHE A 37 23.98 1.10 -0.36
C PHE A 37 24.99 1.84 -1.25
N ARG A 38 25.72 1.11 -2.09
CA ARG A 38 26.68 1.71 -3.05
C ARG A 38 26.01 2.27 -4.31
N ILE A 39 24.76 1.90 -4.55
CA ILE A 39 24.01 2.32 -5.74
C ILE A 39 23.36 3.67 -5.45
N GLU A 40 23.89 4.73 -6.09
CA GLU A 40 23.53 6.12 -5.80
C GLU A 40 22.92 6.84 -7.01
N TYR A 41 22.58 8.11 -6.79
CA TYR A 41 22.07 8.99 -7.85
C TYR A 41 23.07 9.09 -9.01
N GLY A 42 22.57 8.87 -10.23
CA GLY A 42 23.38 8.94 -11.47
C GLY A 42 24.06 7.63 -11.83
N ASP A 43 24.05 6.63 -10.98
CA ASP A 43 24.56 5.30 -11.30
C ASP A 43 23.59 4.55 -12.24
N ILE A 44 24.13 3.55 -12.92
CA ILE A 44 23.35 2.72 -13.84
C ILE A 44 23.32 1.28 -13.34
N VAL A 45 22.13 0.72 -13.29
CA VAL A 45 21.92 -0.70 -12.98
C VAL A 45 21.47 -1.40 -14.26
N ILE A 46 22.18 -2.49 -14.64
CA ILE A 46 21.82 -3.30 -15.80
C ILE A 46 21.11 -4.56 -15.32
N LEU A 47 19.86 -4.73 -15.73
CA LEU A 47 19.01 -5.87 -15.37
C LEU A 47 18.46 -6.51 -16.65
N ASP A 48 18.76 -7.79 -16.87
CA ASP A 48 18.38 -8.53 -18.09
C ASP A 48 18.73 -7.75 -19.40
N GLY A 49 19.94 -7.17 -19.41
CA GLY A 49 20.42 -6.37 -20.54
C GLY A 49 19.71 -5.02 -20.73
N ASN A 50 18.88 -4.57 -19.79
CA ASN A 50 18.23 -3.26 -19.81
C ASN A 50 18.90 -2.29 -18.82
N PRO A 51 19.38 -1.12 -19.27
CA PRO A 51 20.04 -0.14 -18.42
C PRO A 51 19.01 0.79 -17.75
N PHE A 52 19.10 0.92 -16.42
CA PHE A 52 18.26 1.79 -15.60
C PHE A 52 19.14 2.86 -14.93
N LEU A 53 18.83 4.13 -15.17
CA LEU A 53 19.47 5.26 -14.52
C LEU A 53 18.83 5.51 -13.15
N ILE A 54 19.60 5.42 -12.07
CA ILE A 54 19.13 5.67 -10.72
C ILE A 54 18.95 7.16 -10.47
N ARG A 55 17.79 7.56 -9.93
CA ARG A 55 17.47 8.97 -9.65
C ARG A 55 17.52 9.30 -8.15
N HIS A 56 16.85 8.54 -7.32
CA HIS A 56 16.89 8.69 -5.86
C HIS A 56 16.30 7.46 -5.19
N ASN A 57 16.52 7.35 -3.88
CA ASN A 57 15.85 6.36 -3.06
C ASN A 57 14.37 6.75 -2.85
N ALA A 58 13.49 5.77 -2.74
CA ALA A 58 12.14 6.03 -2.28
C ALA A 58 12.17 6.45 -0.79
N LYS A 59 11.17 7.22 -0.39
CA LYS A 59 10.98 7.65 1.00
C LYS A 59 9.66 7.09 1.53
N GLU A 60 9.62 6.79 2.79
CA GLU A 60 8.41 6.37 3.50
C GLU A 60 8.31 7.11 4.82
N GLY A 61 7.18 7.80 5.04
CA GLY A 61 6.83 8.35 6.34
C GLY A 61 6.23 7.25 7.23
N ARG A 62 6.86 6.92 8.35
CA ARG A 62 6.31 6.02 9.36
C ARG A 62 6.03 6.79 10.65
N PHE A 63 4.82 6.64 11.21
CA PHE A 63 4.44 7.13 12.55
C PHE A 63 4.71 8.62 12.84
N GLY A 64 4.67 9.49 11.81
CA GLY A 64 4.89 10.93 11.99
C GLY A 64 6.35 11.33 12.21
N LEU A 65 7.27 10.42 11.96
CA LEU A 65 8.69 10.70 11.82
C LEU A 65 9.00 11.19 10.40
N ASP A 66 10.08 11.93 10.24
CA ASP A 66 10.57 12.38 8.94
C ASP A 66 10.71 11.20 7.97
N ASP A 67 10.46 11.44 6.68
CA ASP A 67 10.56 10.44 5.63
C ASP A 67 11.90 9.71 5.66
N GLU A 68 11.89 8.44 6.07
CA GLU A 68 13.08 7.60 6.05
C GLU A 68 13.37 7.11 4.62
N GLU A 69 14.63 7.16 4.21
CA GLU A 69 15.04 6.65 2.91
C GLU A 69 15.08 5.12 2.90
N LYS A 70 14.37 4.53 1.94
CA LYS A 70 14.45 3.09 1.63
C LYS A 70 15.57 2.84 0.63
N PHE A 71 16.78 2.61 1.10
CA PHE A 71 17.97 2.41 0.23
C PHE A 71 17.84 1.23 -0.75
N TRP A 72 16.97 0.27 -0.47
CA TRP A 72 16.69 -0.87 -1.34
C TRP A 72 15.57 -0.62 -2.35
N VAL A 73 14.94 0.57 -2.35
CA VAL A 73 13.89 0.97 -3.30
C VAL A 73 14.37 2.19 -4.07
N LYS A 74 14.68 2.00 -5.34
CA LYS A 74 15.25 3.04 -6.20
C LYS A 74 14.20 3.52 -7.20
N ARG A 75 13.98 4.83 -7.29
CA ARG A 75 13.34 5.42 -8.46
C ARG A 75 14.35 5.54 -9.57
N SER A 76 14.01 5.08 -10.76
CA SER A 76 14.92 5.01 -11.90
C SER A 76 14.24 5.43 -13.20
N ILE A 77 15.05 5.64 -14.23
CA ILE A 77 14.61 5.81 -15.62
C ILE A 77 15.08 4.59 -16.39
N ASP A 78 14.18 3.89 -17.04
CA ASP A 78 14.51 2.90 -18.06
C ASP A 78 15.07 3.66 -19.27
N LEU A 79 16.36 3.48 -19.55
CA LEU A 79 17.05 4.25 -20.60
C LEU A 79 16.64 3.86 -22.02
N ARG A 80 15.97 2.72 -22.21
CA ARG A 80 15.44 2.33 -23.54
C ARG A 80 14.08 2.98 -23.82
N SER A 81 13.16 2.92 -22.84
CA SER A 81 11.81 3.45 -23.03
C SER A 81 11.65 4.91 -22.59
N GLY A 82 12.56 5.43 -21.77
CA GLY A 82 12.44 6.72 -21.09
C GLY A 82 11.42 6.74 -19.94
N MET A 83 10.82 5.61 -19.61
CA MET A 83 9.79 5.53 -18.58
C MET A 83 10.42 5.51 -17.18
N THR A 84 9.75 6.19 -16.24
CA THR A 84 10.08 6.06 -14.82
C THR A 84 9.70 4.67 -14.31
N LYS A 85 10.59 4.04 -13.56
CA LYS A 85 10.41 2.73 -12.92
C LYS A 85 10.82 2.79 -11.45
N ILE A 86 10.28 1.87 -10.68
CA ILE A 86 10.75 1.56 -9.32
C ILE A 86 11.53 0.25 -9.39
N ILE A 87 12.75 0.25 -8.89
CA ILE A 87 13.57 -0.94 -8.74
C ILE A 87 13.62 -1.28 -7.26
N LYS A 88 13.10 -2.46 -6.88
CA LYS A 88 13.20 -2.99 -5.52
C LYS A 88 14.30 -4.05 -5.47
N LEU A 89 15.34 -3.76 -4.71
CA LEU A 89 16.49 -4.64 -4.48
C LEU A 89 16.19 -5.60 -3.33
N VAL A 90 17.04 -6.60 -3.13
CA VAL A 90 16.85 -7.58 -2.05
C VAL A 90 17.16 -6.92 -0.71
N PHE A 91 16.16 -6.90 0.16
CA PHE A 91 16.29 -6.48 1.55
C PHE A 91 15.55 -7.47 2.45
N HIS A 92 16.23 -7.95 3.49
CA HIS A 92 15.68 -8.88 4.46
C HIS A 92 15.36 -8.15 5.76
N GLU A 93 14.12 -8.24 6.18
CA GLU A 93 13.62 -7.69 7.44
C GLU A 93 12.66 -8.70 8.07
N THR A 94 12.72 -8.88 9.37
CA THR A 94 11.79 -9.71 10.13
C THR A 94 11.42 -8.99 11.41
N PHE A 95 10.13 -8.95 11.73
CA PHE A 95 9.64 -8.38 12.99
C PHE A 95 8.36 -9.09 13.43
N ASN A 96 8.00 -8.96 14.70
CA ASN A 96 6.75 -9.45 15.23
C ASN A 96 5.73 -8.33 15.33
N ALA A 97 4.53 -8.57 14.78
CA ALA A 97 3.35 -7.72 14.95
C ALA A 97 2.35 -8.40 15.89
N ARG A 98 1.57 -7.62 16.64
CA ARG A 98 0.56 -8.14 17.55
C ARG A 98 -0.80 -7.52 17.26
N ILE A 99 -1.84 -8.35 17.22
CA ILE A 99 -3.25 -7.94 17.13
C ILE A 99 -4.01 -8.60 18.25
N GLY A 100 -4.42 -7.82 19.25
CA GLY A 100 -4.96 -8.35 20.51
C GLY A 100 -3.93 -9.25 21.20
N GLU A 101 -4.27 -10.52 21.43
CA GLU A 101 -3.38 -11.53 21.99
C GLU A 101 -2.62 -12.35 20.93
N ILE A 102 -2.93 -12.14 19.66
CA ILE A 102 -2.36 -12.90 18.54
C ILE A 102 -1.06 -12.26 18.09
N GLU A 103 0.01 -13.04 18.00
CA GLU A 103 1.31 -12.62 17.51
C GLU A 103 1.55 -13.16 16.10
N PHE A 104 2.05 -12.29 15.22
CA PHE A 104 2.36 -12.58 13.82
C PHE A 104 3.85 -12.35 13.56
N GLU A 105 4.53 -13.34 13.01
CA GLU A 105 5.88 -13.15 12.47
C GLU A 105 5.75 -12.56 11.06
N CYS A 106 6.23 -11.34 10.88
CA CYS A 106 6.23 -10.63 9.62
C CYS A 106 7.64 -10.57 9.04
N PHE A 107 7.80 -10.83 7.75
CA PHE A 107 9.10 -10.79 7.09
C PHE A 107 8.99 -10.39 5.61
N ARG A 108 10.03 -9.73 5.09
CA ARG A 108 10.10 -9.40 3.67
C ARG A 108 10.52 -10.60 2.84
N SER A 109 9.88 -10.78 1.68
CA SER A 109 10.16 -11.88 0.77
C SER A 109 10.15 -11.42 -0.69
N PRO A 110 11.32 -11.15 -1.28
CA PRO A 110 11.43 -10.85 -2.71
C PRO A 110 10.82 -11.93 -3.60
N ARG A 111 10.95 -13.20 -3.19
CA ARG A 111 10.37 -14.35 -3.92
C ARG A 111 8.85 -14.32 -3.92
N LYS A 112 8.21 -13.93 -2.80
CA LYS A 112 6.75 -13.78 -2.73
C LYS A 112 6.28 -12.67 -3.65
N GLU A 113 6.92 -11.48 -3.60
CA GLU A 113 6.55 -10.37 -4.48
C GLU A 113 6.69 -10.75 -5.96
N ALA A 114 7.76 -11.47 -6.33
CA ALA A 114 7.94 -11.97 -7.69
C ALA A 114 6.81 -12.92 -8.13
N ARG A 115 6.34 -13.81 -7.25
CA ARG A 115 5.19 -14.69 -7.55
C ARG A 115 3.90 -13.90 -7.70
N ILE A 116 3.65 -12.93 -6.81
CA ILE A 116 2.46 -12.07 -6.88
C ILE A 116 2.47 -11.26 -8.19
N LEU A 117 3.58 -10.64 -8.57
CA LEU A 117 3.69 -9.88 -9.83
C LEU A 117 3.31 -10.72 -11.05
N ASN A 118 3.71 -12.00 -11.09
CA ASN A 118 3.29 -12.91 -12.16
C ASN A 118 1.80 -13.24 -12.11
N LEU A 119 1.23 -13.41 -10.90
CA LEU A 119 -0.16 -13.76 -10.68
C LEU A 119 -1.12 -12.62 -11.06
N ILE A 120 -0.77 -11.37 -10.69
CA ILE A 120 -1.60 -10.18 -10.90
C ILE A 120 -1.38 -9.49 -12.24
N LYS A 121 -0.65 -10.14 -13.15
CA LYS A 121 -0.38 -9.56 -14.47
C LYS A 121 -1.68 -9.13 -15.14
N ASP A 122 -1.68 -7.89 -15.65
CA ASP A 122 -2.81 -7.24 -16.32
C ASP A 122 -4.06 -6.98 -15.45
N LEU A 123 -4.00 -7.21 -14.12
CA LEU A 123 -5.07 -6.83 -13.20
C LEU A 123 -4.98 -5.34 -12.82
N PRO A 124 -6.01 -4.52 -13.13
CA PRO A 124 -5.90 -3.06 -13.04
C PRO A 124 -5.78 -2.52 -11.61
N ASN A 125 -6.27 -3.27 -10.62
CA ASN A 125 -6.23 -2.85 -9.20
C ASN A 125 -4.89 -3.12 -8.51
N PHE A 126 -3.85 -3.48 -9.28
CA PHE A 126 -2.52 -3.76 -8.75
C PHE A 126 -1.45 -3.03 -9.55
N MET A 127 -0.40 -2.59 -8.85
CA MET A 127 0.83 -2.10 -9.49
C MET A 127 1.47 -3.22 -10.29
N GLN A 128 1.78 -2.95 -11.55
CA GLN A 128 2.35 -3.92 -12.48
C GLN A 128 3.88 -3.90 -12.43
N GLY A 129 4.47 -5.00 -12.82
CA GLY A 129 5.92 -5.15 -12.88
C GLY A 129 6.35 -6.56 -13.20
N TYR A 130 7.63 -6.78 -13.09
CA TYR A 130 8.24 -8.10 -13.30
C TYR A 130 9.48 -8.27 -12.41
N SER A 131 9.96 -9.48 -12.28
CA SER A 131 11.19 -9.78 -11.56
C SER A 131 12.26 -10.32 -12.50
N VAL A 132 13.49 -9.96 -12.22
CA VAL A 132 14.68 -10.48 -12.91
C VAL A 132 15.72 -10.89 -11.89
N GLN A 133 16.67 -11.73 -12.29
CA GLN A 133 17.86 -11.99 -11.50
C GLN A 133 19.03 -11.14 -12.01
N ASP A 134 19.79 -10.58 -11.09
CA ASP A 134 21.06 -9.93 -11.40
C ASP A 134 22.20 -10.96 -11.54
N ASP A 135 23.43 -10.51 -11.76
CA ASP A 135 24.60 -11.39 -11.94
C ASP A 135 24.95 -12.22 -10.67
N HIS A 136 24.39 -11.87 -9.50
CA HIS A 136 24.52 -12.61 -8.24
C HIS A 136 23.22 -13.35 -7.84
N GLU A 137 22.31 -13.59 -8.80
CA GLU A 137 21.05 -14.28 -8.58
C GLU A 137 20.09 -13.58 -7.59
N ASN A 138 20.34 -12.30 -7.29
CA ASN A 138 19.41 -11.50 -6.50
C ASN A 138 18.10 -11.29 -7.28
N ILE A 139 16.96 -11.54 -6.64
CA ILE A 139 15.65 -11.32 -7.25
C ILE A 139 15.33 -9.82 -7.17
N VAL A 140 15.58 -9.12 -8.25
CA VAL A 140 15.26 -7.69 -8.39
C VAL A 140 13.87 -7.53 -9.02
N ARG A 141 13.05 -6.65 -8.45
CA ARG A 141 11.71 -6.33 -8.99
C ARG A 141 11.78 -5.00 -9.69
N VAL A 142 11.30 -4.97 -10.96
CA VAL A 142 11.18 -3.76 -11.77
C VAL A 142 9.71 -3.46 -11.91
N LEU A 143 9.27 -2.37 -11.29
CA LEU A 143 7.87 -2.02 -11.14
C LEU A 143 7.57 -0.75 -11.92
N GLU A 144 6.33 -0.59 -12.37
CA GLU A 144 5.86 0.67 -12.91
C GLU A 144 5.89 1.77 -11.82
N PHE A 145 5.99 3.00 -12.25
CA PHE A 145 5.80 4.15 -11.38
C PHE A 145 4.39 4.69 -11.56
N ILE A 146 3.57 4.62 -10.51
CA ILE A 146 2.21 5.15 -10.53
C ILE A 146 2.26 6.64 -10.19
N TYR A 147 1.82 7.48 -11.12
CA TYR A 147 1.68 8.91 -10.90
C TYR A 147 0.37 9.19 -10.17
N GLY A 148 0.42 9.29 -8.85
CA GLY A 148 -0.78 9.41 -8.02
C GLY A 148 -0.49 9.88 -6.61
N ILE A 149 -1.52 9.83 -5.79
CA ILE A 149 -1.46 10.06 -4.34
C ILE A 149 -1.96 8.82 -3.60
N SER A 150 -1.55 8.65 -2.36
CA SER A 150 -2.08 7.57 -1.54
C SER A 150 -3.54 7.83 -1.15
N LEU A 151 -4.28 6.75 -0.88
CA LEU A 151 -5.64 6.85 -0.34
C LEU A 151 -5.66 7.65 0.98
N ALA A 152 -4.60 7.51 1.78
CA ALA A 152 -4.45 8.29 3.00
C ALA A 152 -4.35 9.80 2.75
N GLU A 153 -3.58 10.21 1.73
CA GLU A 153 -3.45 11.62 1.32
C GLU A 153 -4.76 12.14 0.76
N HIS A 154 -5.41 11.39 -0.11
CA HIS A 154 -6.69 11.76 -0.70
C HIS A 154 -7.76 12.07 0.36
N ILE A 155 -7.90 11.21 1.37
CA ILE A 155 -8.85 11.45 2.46
C ILE A 155 -8.45 12.67 3.29
N ARG A 156 -7.15 12.86 3.55
CA ARG A 156 -6.67 14.07 4.26
C ARG A 156 -6.98 15.36 3.49
N GLU A 157 -6.78 15.37 2.17
CA GLU A 157 -7.13 16.53 1.34
C GLU A 157 -8.63 16.84 1.41
N ILE A 158 -9.49 15.83 1.32
CA ILE A 158 -10.94 16.01 1.47
C ILE A 158 -11.28 16.59 2.85
N ALA A 159 -10.67 16.06 3.92
CA ALA A 159 -10.93 16.50 5.29
C ALA A 159 -10.58 17.97 5.55
N THR A 160 -9.71 18.59 4.74
CA THR A 160 -9.42 20.04 4.84
C THR A 160 -10.51 20.92 4.24
N THR A 161 -11.38 20.35 3.39
CA THR A 161 -12.31 21.11 2.55
C THR A 161 -13.78 20.95 2.94
N MET A 162 -14.14 19.88 3.64
CA MET A 162 -15.53 19.61 3.98
C MET A 162 -15.70 18.97 5.36
N LYS A 163 -16.92 19.08 5.91
CA LYS A 163 -17.31 18.42 7.15
C LYS A 163 -17.66 16.95 6.89
N HIS A 164 -17.52 16.10 7.92
CA HIS A 164 -17.77 14.67 7.84
C HIS A 164 -19.15 14.31 7.26
N GLU A 165 -20.22 14.99 7.64
CA GLU A 165 -21.56 14.67 7.13
C GLU A 165 -21.66 14.88 5.61
N ALA A 166 -21.11 16.00 5.10
CA ALA A 166 -21.05 16.26 3.66
C ALA A 166 -20.19 15.22 2.94
N TYR A 167 -19.04 14.89 3.47
CA TYR A 167 -18.18 13.82 2.95
C TYR A 167 -18.93 12.48 2.87
N PHE A 168 -19.61 12.10 3.95
CA PHE A 168 -20.28 10.81 4.05
C PHE A 168 -21.36 10.60 2.99
N TYR A 169 -22.12 11.67 2.65
CA TYR A 169 -23.15 11.56 1.63
C TYR A 169 -22.67 11.85 0.21
N GLN A 170 -21.63 12.67 0.02
CA GLN A 170 -21.21 13.12 -1.30
C GLN A 170 -19.99 12.37 -1.85
N CYS A 171 -19.03 11.97 -1.00
CA CYS A 171 -17.77 11.37 -1.43
C CYS A 171 -17.65 9.90 -1.05
N PHE A 172 -18.04 9.54 0.18
CA PHE A 172 -17.84 8.19 0.71
C PHE A 172 -18.47 7.09 -0.15
N PRO A 173 -19.68 7.23 -0.75
CA PRO A 173 -20.25 6.18 -1.59
C PRO A 173 -19.32 5.80 -2.76
N LYS A 174 -18.76 6.79 -3.47
CA LYS A 174 -17.85 6.55 -4.58
C LYS A 174 -16.50 5.97 -4.12
N ILE A 175 -16.02 6.41 -2.95
CA ILE A 175 -14.81 5.86 -2.33
C ILE A 175 -15.04 4.41 -1.92
N LEU A 176 -16.21 4.09 -1.38
CA LEU A 176 -16.62 2.73 -1.03
C LEU A 176 -16.66 1.81 -2.25
N ASP A 177 -17.21 2.27 -3.38
CA ASP A 177 -17.22 1.52 -4.64
C ASP A 177 -15.80 1.10 -5.06
N ASN A 178 -14.87 2.06 -5.07
CA ASN A 178 -13.48 1.78 -5.41
C ASN A 178 -12.78 0.90 -4.36
N TYR A 179 -13.12 1.08 -3.09
CA TYR A 179 -12.58 0.27 -2.01
C TYR A 179 -13.04 -1.19 -2.10
N ILE A 180 -14.30 -1.46 -2.47
CA ILE A 180 -14.81 -2.82 -2.73
C ILE A 180 -13.95 -3.49 -3.81
N LEU A 181 -13.62 -2.78 -4.89
CA LEU A 181 -12.73 -3.33 -5.93
C LEU A 181 -11.33 -3.65 -5.38
N CYS A 182 -10.81 -2.84 -4.45
CA CYS A 182 -9.56 -3.17 -3.75
C CYS A 182 -9.69 -4.45 -2.91
N VAL A 183 -10.79 -4.62 -2.17
CA VAL A 183 -11.06 -5.82 -1.37
C VAL A 183 -11.22 -7.06 -2.28
N GLU A 184 -11.87 -6.92 -3.43
CA GLU A 184 -11.95 -7.99 -4.45
C GLU A 184 -10.57 -8.39 -4.99
N GLY A 185 -9.65 -7.42 -5.14
CA GLY A 185 -8.26 -7.71 -5.47
C GLY A 185 -7.58 -8.56 -4.39
N ILE A 186 -7.78 -8.26 -3.12
CA ILE A 186 -7.24 -9.09 -2.02
C ILE A 186 -7.89 -10.47 -1.99
N ARG A 187 -9.21 -10.58 -2.25
CA ARG A 187 -9.86 -11.87 -2.41
C ARG A 187 -9.20 -12.70 -3.50
N PHE A 188 -8.90 -12.09 -4.65
CA PHE A 188 -8.19 -12.78 -5.74
C PHE A 188 -6.85 -13.36 -5.27
N LEU A 189 -6.05 -12.63 -4.49
CA LEU A 189 -4.80 -13.16 -3.91
C LEU A 189 -5.09 -14.33 -2.98
N HIS A 190 -6.06 -14.23 -2.08
CA HIS A 190 -6.43 -15.28 -1.12
C HIS A 190 -6.91 -16.54 -1.82
N ASP A 191 -7.72 -16.43 -2.88
CA ASP A 191 -8.21 -17.54 -3.69
C ASP A 191 -7.06 -18.31 -4.39
N HIS A 192 -5.91 -17.66 -4.58
CA HIS A 192 -4.68 -18.27 -5.13
C HIS A 192 -3.63 -18.64 -4.07
N GLY A 193 -4.02 -18.63 -2.80
CA GLY A 193 -3.12 -19.00 -1.69
C GLY A 193 -2.05 -17.95 -1.35
N GLU A 194 -2.14 -16.76 -1.92
CA GLU A 194 -1.27 -15.65 -1.61
C GLU A 194 -1.97 -14.62 -0.70
N LYS A 195 -1.22 -13.77 -0.06
CA LYS A 195 -1.70 -12.65 0.77
C LYS A 195 -0.92 -11.39 0.46
N HIS A 196 -1.53 -10.23 0.71
CA HIS A 196 -0.82 -8.97 0.58
C HIS A 196 0.27 -8.85 1.65
N GLY A 197 -0.10 -9.05 2.92
CA GLY A 197 0.82 -9.09 4.07
C GLY A 197 1.18 -7.73 4.66
N ASP A 198 0.82 -6.61 3.98
CA ASP A 198 1.01 -5.25 4.50
C ASP A 198 -0.14 -4.34 4.03
N ILE A 199 -1.37 -4.71 4.39
CA ILE A 199 -2.58 -3.96 4.06
C ILE A 199 -2.60 -2.65 4.84
N ARG A 200 -2.38 -1.53 4.13
CA ARG A 200 -2.37 -0.17 4.68
C ARG A 200 -2.99 0.81 3.70
N ARG A 201 -3.55 1.90 4.20
CA ARG A 201 -4.17 2.97 3.40
C ARG A 201 -3.19 3.75 2.52
N ASP A 202 -1.93 3.77 2.88
CA ASP A 202 -0.84 4.35 2.09
C ASP A 202 -0.29 3.37 1.03
N HIS A 203 -0.67 2.09 1.09
CA HIS A 203 -0.38 1.09 0.07
C HIS A 203 -1.49 0.94 -0.98
N ILE A 204 -2.47 1.82 -0.98
CA ILE A 204 -3.40 2.02 -2.10
C ILE A 204 -3.06 3.38 -2.73
N LEU A 205 -2.59 3.37 -3.97
CA LEU A 205 -2.37 4.58 -4.76
C LEU A 205 -3.58 4.84 -5.67
N ILE A 206 -3.97 6.09 -5.74
CA ILE A 206 -4.98 6.58 -6.68
C ILE A 206 -4.24 7.16 -7.87
N ASP A 207 -4.28 6.45 -8.99
CA ASP A 207 -3.64 6.88 -10.23
C ASP A 207 -4.32 8.15 -10.76
N ARG A 208 -3.54 9.19 -11.06
CA ARG A 208 -4.08 10.50 -11.47
C ARG A 208 -4.74 10.49 -12.84
N GLU A 209 -4.29 9.62 -13.72
CA GLU A 209 -4.77 9.58 -15.10
C GLU A 209 -6.08 8.79 -15.19
N SER A 210 -6.10 7.61 -14.57
CA SER A 210 -7.25 6.70 -14.63
C SER A 210 -8.24 6.86 -13.47
N GLY A 211 -7.83 7.43 -12.34
CA GLY A 211 -8.60 7.46 -11.10
C GLY A 211 -8.71 6.08 -10.42
N GLN A 212 -8.00 5.07 -10.92
CA GLN A 212 -8.05 3.73 -10.37
C GLN A 212 -7.29 3.64 -9.05
N TYR A 213 -7.83 2.84 -8.13
CA TYR A 213 -7.20 2.48 -6.86
C TYR A 213 -6.36 1.22 -7.09
N ARG A 214 -5.05 1.31 -6.78
CA ARG A 214 -4.08 0.28 -7.11
C ARG A 214 -3.25 -0.10 -5.89
N TRP A 215 -3.23 -1.37 -5.55
CA TRP A 215 -2.38 -1.92 -4.50
C TRP A 215 -0.91 -1.87 -4.89
N ILE A 216 -0.06 -1.57 -3.89
CA ILE A 216 1.41 -1.59 -4.00
C ILE A 216 2.01 -2.36 -2.81
N ASP A 217 3.29 -2.68 -2.86
CA ASP A 217 4.07 -3.23 -1.73
C ASP A 217 3.63 -4.62 -1.25
N TYR A 218 3.80 -5.65 -2.10
CA TYR A 218 3.41 -7.04 -1.80
C TYR A 218 4.52 -7.89 -1.18
N ASP A 219 5.63 -7.32 -0.73
CA ASP A 219 6.82 -8.07 -0.34
C ASP A 219 6.80 -8.58 1.11
N TYR A 220 5.90 -8.11 1.96
CA TYR A 220 5.72 -8.67 3.29
C TYR A 220 4.94 -9.99 3.27
N ASN A 221 5.45 -10.95 4.02
CA ASN A 221 4.77 -12.19 4.32
C ASN A 221 4.53 -12.30 5.83
N VAL A 222 3.48 -13.02 6.18
CA VAL A 222 3.06 -13.18 7.57
C VAL A 222 2.87 -14.65 7.86
N ARG A 223 3.43 -15.14 8.97
CA ARG A 223 3.21 -16.49 9.46
C ARG A 223 2.24 -16.45 10.63
N HIS A 224 1.14 -17.18 10.50
CA HIS A 224 0.20 -17.44 11.58
C HIS A 224 -0.42 -18.83 11.40
N ARG A 225 -0.75 -19.52 12.52
CA ARG A 225 -1.16 -20.93 12.49
C ARG A 225 -2.65 -21.14 12.29
N GLU A 226 -3.49 -20.21 12.76
CA GLU A 226 -4.94 -20.41 12.83
C GLU A 226 -5.68 -19.81 11.63
N ASN A 227 -5.42 -18.53 11.28
CA ASN A 227 -6.00 -17.91 10.10
C ASN A 227 -4.91 -17.31 9.21
N MET A 228 -4.73 -17.92 8.04
CA MET A 228 -3.70 -17.50 7.07
C MET A 228 -3.91 -16.08 6.55
N TYR A 229 -5.16 -15.60 6.50
CA TYR A 229 -5.56 -14.32 5.93
C TYR A 229 -5.98 -13.27 6.97
N GLY A 230 -6.05 -13.64 8.24
CA GLY A 230 -6.53 -12.77 9.32
C GLY A 230 -5.81 -11.43 9.38
N TYR A 231 -4.49 -11.41 9.13
CA TYR A 231 -3.71 -10.18 9.12
C TYR A 231 -4.17 -9.20 8.03
N ASP A 232 -4.42 -9.70 6.82
CA ASP A 232 -4.96 -8.89 5.72
C ASP A 232 -6.38 -8.41 6.03
N LEU A 233 -7.24 -9.25 6.60
CA LEU A 233 -8.61 -8.89 6.97
C LEU A 233 -8.65 -7.75 8.00
N PHE A 234 -7.80 -7.79 9.04
CA PHE A 234 -7.69 -6.68 10.00
C PHE A 234 -7.18 -5.40 9.34
N GLY A 235 -6.24 -5.51 8.41
CA GLY A 235 -5.77 -4.37 7.61
C GLY A 235 -6.90 -3.73 6.80
N LEU A 236 -7.71 -4.55 6.13
CA LEU A 236 -8.89 -4.09 5.38
C LEU A 236 -9.90 -3.39 6.31
N GLY A 237 -10.23 -3.97 7.46
CA GLY A 237 -11.12 -3.33 8.43
C GLY A 237 -10.61 -1.97 8.91
N ASN A 238 -9.30 -1.84 9.15
CA ASN A 238 -8.68 -0.56 9.54
C ASN A 238 -8.77 0.49 8.45
N ILE A 239 -8.62 0.11 7.17
CA ILE A 239 -8.83 1.02 6.05
C ILE A 239 -10.30 1.45 6.00
N LEU A 240 -11.25 0.53 6.11
CA LEU A 240 -12.68 0.86 6.10
C LEU A 240 -13.05 1.85 7.21
N MET A 241 -12.54 1.65 8.44
CA MET A 241 -12.75 2.61 9.54
C MET A 241 -12.22 4.00 9.20
N TYR A 242 -11.03 4.06 8.62
CA TYR A 242 -10.43 5.33 8.20
C TYR A 242 -11.26 6.03 7.13
N LEU A 243 -11.78 5.28 6.15
CA LEU A 243 -12.66 5.82 5.11
C LEU A 243 -13.98 6.28 5.69
N ALA A 244 -14.63 5.45 6.50
CA ALA A 244 -15.93 5.77 7.10
C ALA A 244 -15.84 6.94 8.10
N GLY A 245 -14.69 7.13 8.74
CA GLY A 245 -14.44 8.23 9.68
C GLY A 245 -13.89 9.51 9.03
N MET A 246 -13.61 9.52 7.71
CA MET A 246 -12.87 10.59 7.04
C MET A 246 -11.51 10.88 7.74
N GLY A 247 -10.90 9.82 8.29
CA GLY A 247 -9.69 9.88 9.11
C GLY A 247 -9.77 8.96 10.32
N ASP A 248 -8.72 8.94 11.11
CA ASP A 248 -8.70 8.21 12.37
C ASP A 248 -9.49 8.97 13.43
N ILE A 249 -10.50 8.36 14.02
CA ILE A 249 -11.23 8.93 15.16
C ILE A 249 -10.54 8.49 16.43
N VAL A 250 -9.75 9.41 17.02
CA VAL A 250 -8.92 9.12 18.19
C VAL A 250 -9.63 9.56 19.47
N TYR A 251 -9.72 8.65 20.46
CA TYR A 251 -10.40 8.90 21.73
C TYR A 251 -9.89 10.17 22.45
N GLN A 252 -8.57 10.37 22.44
CA GLN A 252 -7.97 11.54 23.10
C GLN A 252 -8.36 12.88 22.43
N ASP A 253 -8.55 12.88 21.12
CA ASP A 253 -8.95 14.10 20.39
C ASP A 253 -10.43 14.41 20.67
N LEU A 254 -11.30 13.40 20.76
CA LEU A 254 -12.67 13.57 21.20
C LEU A 254 -12.74 14.15 22.62
N LYS A 255 -11.90 13.64 23.52
CA LYS A 255 -11.82 14.13 24.90
C LYS A 255 -11.31 15.57 24.97
N ARG A 256 -10.31 15.93 24.18
CA ARG A 256 -9.76 17.31 24.13
C ARG A 256 -10.77 18.34 23.59
N SER A 257 -11.64 17.89 22.68
CA SER A 257 -12.69 18.74 22.10
C SER A 257 -14.00 18.71 22.89
N ASP A 258 -14.05 18.08 24.06
CA ASP A 258 -15.25 17.88 24.87
C ASP A 258 -16.43 17.33 24.04
N HIS A 259 -16.13 16.37 23.14
CA HIS A 259 -17.14 15.79 22.25
C HIS A 259 -18.22 15.03 23.05
N PRO A 260 -19.52 15.30 22.84
CA PRO A 260 -20.61 14.75 23.69
C PRO A 260 -20.74 13.21 23.63
N SER A 261 -20.06 12.55 22.71
CA SER A 261 -20.06 11.09 22.64
C SER A 261 -19.06 10.42 23.58
N VAL A 262 -18.14 11.17 24.19
CA VAL A 262 -17.08 10.60 25.06
C VAL A 262 -17.69 9.79 26.20
N ASP A 263 -18.74 10.31 26.86
CA ASP A 263 -19.40 9.65 27.97
C ASP A 263 -20.19 8.37 27.59
N LYS A 264 -20.42 8.16 26.27
CA LYS A 264 -21.13 7.00 25.74
C LYS A 264 -20.20 5.91 25.24
N LEU A 265 -18.90 6.21 25.13
CA LEU A 265 -17.90 5.27 24.66
C LEU A 265 -17.48 4.32 25.77
N ILE A 266 -17.39 3.04 25.42
CA ILE A 266 -16.91 1.97 26.30
C ILE A 266 -15.73 1.27 25.63
N GLU A 267 -15.06 0.38 26.34
CA GLU A 267 -13.89 -0.33 25.83
C GLU A 267 -14.19 -1.16 24.58
N ASP A 268 -15.39 -1.73 24.50
CA ASP A 268 -15.84 -2.52 23.34
C ASP A 268 -15.98 -1.70 22.05
N ASP A 269 -16.09 -0.38 22.14
CA ASP A 269 -16.17 0.53 20.99
C ASP A 269 -14.82 0.81 20.33
N VAL A 270 -13.73 0.38 20.97
CA VAL A 270 -12.36 0.68 20.56
C VAL A 270 -11.86 -0.36 19.56
N ASN A 271 -11.05 0.10 18.60
CA ASN A 271 -10.40 -0.78 17.63
C ASN A 271 -9.48 -1.82 18.30
N ILE A 272 -9.55 -3.07 17.86
CA ILE A 272 -8.78 -4.17 18.44
C ILE A 272 -7.27 -4.07 18.17
N VAL A 273 -6.89 -3.43 17.04
CA VAL A 273 -5.46 -3.25 16.65
C VAL A 273 -4.91 -1.95 17.23
N PHE A 274 -5.65 -0.85 17.03
CA PHE A 274 -5.24 0.50 17.44
C PHE A 274 -6.10 0.96 18.62
N HIS A 275 -5.69 0.65 19.82
CA HIS A 275 -6.44 0.84 21.07
C HIS A 275 -6.77 2.30 21.43
N ASN A 276 -6.29 3.26 20.68
CA ASN A 276 -6.63 4.68 20.82
C ASN A 276 -7.67 5.16 19.80
N ARG A 277 -8.12 4.30 18.87
CA ARG A 277 -9.08 4.64 17.81
C ARG A 277 -10.45 4.06 18.09
N ILE A 278 -11.49 4.77 17.70
CA ILE A 278 -12.88 4.34 17.86
C ILE A 278 -13.32 3.54 16.63
N ALA A 279 -13.84 2.34 16.86
CA ALA A 279 -14.45 1.49 15.84
C ALA A 279 -15.96 1.76 15.71
N ASN A 280 -16.67 2.00 16.81
CA ASN A 280 -18.09 2.30 16.82
C ASN A 280 -18.35 3.75 16.38
N LEU A 281 -18.25 3.99 15.08
CA LEU A 281 -18.38 5.33 14.52
C LEU A 281 -19.80 5.88 14.61
N LYS A 282 -20.83 5.03 14.73
CA LYS A 282 -22.23 5.48 14.90
C LYS A 282 -22.45 6.25 16.20
N LYS A 283 -21.67 5.96 17.25
CA LYS A 283 -21.71 6.75 18.49
C LYS A 283 -21.15 8.16 18.32
N ILE A 284 -20.34 8.41 17.28
CA ILE A 284 -19.78 9.73 16.94
C ILE A 284 -20.65 10.41 15.88
N TYR A 285 -21.04 9.66 14.86
CA TYR A 285 -21.80 10.12 13.69
C TYR A 285 -23.11 9.33 13.59
N PHE A 286 -24.17 9.82 14.19
CA PHE A 286 -25.47 9.13 14.32
C PHE A 286 -26.10 8.72 12.98
N TYR A 287 -25.71 9.40 11.89
CA TYR A 287 -26.19 9.12 10.54
C TYR A 287 -25.48 7.95 9.84
N ILE A 288 -24.41 7.39 10.43
CA ILE A 288 -23.81 6.16 9.92
C ILE A 288 -24.82 5.02 10.04
N PRO A 289 -25.12 4.30 8.92
CA PRO A 289 -26.08 3.19 8.93
C PRO A 289 -25.64 2.06 9.87
N ASP A 290 -26.64 1.36 10.45
CA ASP A 290 -26.36 0.19 11.31
C ASP A 290 -25.62 -0.92 10.57
N SER A 291 -25.90 -1.11 9.27
CA SER A 291 -25.21 -2.08 8.43
C SER A 291 -23.71 -1.78 8.34
N LEU A 292 -23.32 -0.53 8.05
CA LEU A 292 -21.90 -0.15 8.03
C LEU A 292 -21.26 -0.26 9.42
N ASN A 293 -21.93 0.26 10.45
CA ASN A 293 -21.37 0.23 11.81
C ASN A 293 -21.18 -1.22 12.30
N ARG A 294 -22.04 -2.15 11.94
CA ARG A 294 -21.91 -3.58 12.24
C ARG A 294 -20.64 -4.16 11.66
N ILE A 295 -20.30 -3.82 10.40
CA ILE A 295 -19.02 -4.24 9.79
C ILE A 295 -17.83 -3.69 10.60
N LEU A 296 -17.86 -2.41 10.98
CA LEU A 296 -16.79 -1.80 11.76
C LEU A 296 -16.60 -2.49 13.12
N MET A 297 -17.70 -2.91 13.75
CA MET A 297 -17.67 -3.59 15.06
C MET A 297 -17.03 -4.98 15.01
N HIS A 298 -16.95 -5.66 13.86
CA HIS A 298 -16.13 -6.88 13.71
C HIS A 298 -14.63 -6.65 13.94
N PHE A 299 -14.18 -5.40 13.94
CA PHE A 299 -12.79 -5.01 14.17
C PHE A 299 -12.59 -4.26 15.49
N SER A 300 -13.58 -4.32 16.39
CA SER A 300 -13.52 -3.71 17.73
C SER A 300 -13.08 -4.71 18.79
N LYS A 301 -12.73 -4.22 19.96
CA LYS A 301 -12.48 -5.06 21.15
C LYS A 301 -13.73 -5.82 21.61
N GLY A 302 -14.92 -5.30 21.34
CA GLY A 302 -16.19 -5.94 21.64
C GLY A 302 -16.63 -6.98 20.60
N ALA A 303 -15.81 -7.27 19.61
CA ALA A 303 -16.14 -8.25 18.58
C ALA A 303 -16.15 -9.68 19.16
N HIS A 304 -17.26 -10.38 18.97
CA HIS A 304 -17.40 -11.81 19.32
C HIS A 304 -17.16 -12.71 18.09
N VAL A 305 -17.24 -12.15 16.88
CA VAL A 305 -17.05 -12.85 15.62
C VAL A 305 -16.20 -11.99 14.70
N PHE A 306 -15.20 -12.60 14.09
CA PHE A 306 -14.33 -11.98 13.11
C PHE A 306 -14.62 -12.57 11.72
N TYR A 307 -14.25 -11.84 10.67
CA TYR A 307 -14.28 -12.38 9.31
C TYR A 307 -13.19 -13.45 9.15
N ASP A 308 -13.57 -14.60 8.61
CA ASP A 308 -12.65 -15.67 8.25
C ASP A 308 -12.15 -15.52 6.81
N TYR A 309 -12.98 -14.97 5.95
CA TYR A 309 -12.74 -14.83 4.51
C TYR A 309 -13.12 -13.45 4.00
N THR A 310 -12.38 -12.99 3.00
CA THR A 310 -12.65 -11.72 2.31
C THR A 310 -14.03 -11.68 1.63
N THR A 311 -14.57 -12.83 1.22
CA THR A 311 -15.93 -12.93 0.64
C THR A 311 -17.01 -12.44 1.59
N GLN A 312 -16.93 -12.80 2.87
CA GLN A 312 -17.89 -12.33 3.89
C GLN A 312 -17.87 -10.80 4.01
N LEU A 313 -16.67 -10.21 4.07
CA LEU A 313 -16.52 -8.76 4.11
C LEU A 313 -17.08 -8.09 2.84
N ILE A 314 -16.84 -8.66 1.66
CA ILE A 314 -17.35 -8.12 0.38
C ILE A 314 -18.87 -8.15 0.35
N ASP A 315 -19.50 -9.23 0.79
CA ASP A 315 -20.96 -9.37 0.79
C ASP A 315 -21.61 -8.30 1.68
N ASP A 316 -21.08 -8.11 2.89
CA ASP A 316 -21.56 -7.07 3.80
C ASP A 316 -21.31 -5.65 3.25
N LEU A 317 -20.16 -5.40 2.62
CA LEU A 317 -19.87 -4.10 1.99
C LEU A 317 -20.82 -3.80 0.83
N ARG A 318 -21.20 -4.80 0.04
CA ARG A 318 -22.17 -4.66 -1.05
C ARG A 318 -23.58 -4.39 -0.53
N GLU A 319 -23.96 -4.97 0.61
CA GLU A 319 -25.22 -4.62 1.29
C GLU A 319 -25.23 -3.13 1.65
N VAL A 320 -24.15 -2.63 2.27
CA VAL A 320 -24.00 -1.20 2.59
C VAL A 320 -24.03 -0.34 1.34
N GLN A 321 -23.29 -0.71 0.28
CA GLN A 321 -23.26 -0.01 -1.00
C GLN A 321 -24.67 0.15 -1.59
N SER A 322 -25.50 -0.90 -1.51
CA SER A 322 -26.87 -0.89 -2.03
C SER A 322 -27.79 0.09 -1.30
N SER A 323 -27.43 0.48 -0.07
CA SER A 323 -28.22 1.44 0.74
C SER A 323 -27.98 2.91 0.37
N PHE A 324 -26.91 3.20 -0.37
CA PHE A 324 -26.64 4.54 -0.88
C PHE A 324 -27.39 4.81 -2.19
N PRO A 325 -27.84 6.05 -2.44
CA PRO A 325 -28.40 6.41 -3.74
C PRO A 325 -27.38 6.14 -4.84
N LYS A 326 -27.81 5.47 -5.91
CA LYS A 326 -26.94 5.29 -7.08
C LYS A 326 -26.57 6.67 -7.63
N SER A 327 -25.28 6.93 -7.78
CA SER A 327 -24.80 8.14 -8.46
C SER A 327 -25.41 8.17 -9.88
N ALA A 328 -26.11 9.27 -10.19
CA ALA A 328 -26.70 9.50 -11.50
C ALA A 328 -25.60 9.70 -12.56
#